data_b59a336bdd9ce8d9b0d1ad32eeecfaec
#
_entry.id   b59a336bdd9ce8d9b0d1ad32eeecfaec
#
_cell.length_a   1.000
_cell.length_b   1.000
_cell.length_c   1.000
_cell.angle_alpha   90.00
_cell.angle_beta   90.00
_cell.angle_gamma   90.00
#
_symmetry.space_group_name_H-M   'P 1'
#
loop_
_entity.id
_entity.type
_entity.pdbx_description
1 polymer ?
#
loop_
_entity_poly.entity_id
_entity_poly.type
_entity_poly.pdbx_seq_one_letter_code
_entity_poly.pdbx_strand_id
1 'polypeptide(L)'
;MHAQNLAPRHSRVANSVQGRRHKPDYWLVTLSAVLLVIGLIIIYAISPGLTVQQNLSSNYYISRQLLAISLGIVAFLVVSRAPLMWWRKAERPLLIASVGAVIVVRLFGEQINGAYRWIQLGGLSFQPAELVKFALIIGLAGFLTDRLKRGELGNSSKTLQPLLGVLGVITVVIAGLESDLGSTMVMVAITVAMMFVVGLPMKRLMTVALAVVIGLVLLVSTSSYRRQRLVTYLHPTSDCQTTGYQACQALITIGSGGMFGLGLGRSVQAYGYLPESANDSIFAIYAEKFGFIGVSVLLGLFMALFSRLKNILERAPNAYTRLIATGILAWLSTQAIINIGAMIGLLPLKGITLPFISYGGTSLVFVTAALGLAFNISRYTSYGPVIELTDEEGTYYGNSTDRRRLRGAYHPTPGGR
;
A
#
# COMPACT_ATOMS: atom_id res chain seq x y z
N MET A 1 -62.31 -33.01 1.86
CA MET A 1 -61.36 -32.69 0.76
C MET A 1 -61.04 -31.20 0.82
N HIS A 2 -59.99 -30.83 1.53
CA HIS A 2 -59.40 -29.48 1.44
C HIS A 2 -57.88 -29.64 1.38
N ALA A 3 -57.38 -29.57 0.18
CA ALA A 3 -55.93 -29.49 -0.06
C ALA A 3 -55.49 -28.05 0.20
N GLN A 4 -54.78 -27.79 1.29
CA GLN A 4 -54.14 -26.52 1.55
C GLN A 4 -52.84 -26.46 0.75
N ASN A 5 -52.82 -25.56 -0.27
CA ASN A 5 -51.63 -25.12 -1.01
C ASN A 5 -50.63 -24.48 -0.06
N LEU A 6 -49.60 -25.20 0.33
CA LEU A 6 -48.39 -24.68 0.96
C LEU A 6 -47.48 -24.10 -0.13
N ALA A 7 -47.66 -22.81 -0.44
CA ALA A 7 -46.67 -22.06 -1.22
C ALA A 7 -45.35 -22.01 -0.44
N PRO A 8 -44.19 -22.24 -1.09
CA PRO A 8 -42.90 -22.16 -0.43
C PRO A 8 -42.67 -20.70 0.03
N ARG A 9 -42.59 -20.51 1.34
CA ARG A 9 -42.08 -19.28 1.91
C ARG A 9 -40.65 -19.07 1.46
N HIS A 10 -40.46 -18.31 0.38
CA HIS A 10 -39.16 -17.71 0.11
C HIS A 10 -38.79 -16.84 1.32
N SER A 11 -37.98 -17.38 2.19
CA SER A 11 -37.33 -16.64 3.24
C SER A 11 -36.48 -15.55 2.56
N ARG A 12 -36.99 -14.33 2.55
CA ARG A 12 -36.15 -13.13 2.32
C ARG A 12 -35.16 -13.08 3.48
N VAL A 13 -34.05 -13.76 3.35
CA VAL A 13 -32.87 -13.47 4.12
C VAL A 13 -32.38 -12.10 3.61
N ALA A 14 -32.98 -11.06 4.17
CA ALA A 14 -32.46 -9.72 4.05
C ALA A 14 -31.13 -9.71 4.80
N ASN A 15 -30.04 -9.98 4.07
CA ASN A 15 -28.68 -9.87 4.57
C ASN A 15 -28.31 -8.39 4.76
N SER A 16 -28.93 -7.74 5.72
CA SER A 16 -28.34 -6.60 6.39
C SER A 16 -27.46 -7.12 7.52
N VAL A 17 -26.29 -7.65 7.20
CA VAL A 17 -25.20 -7.74 8.18
C VAL A 17 -24.76 -6.29 8.43
N GLN A 18 -25.54 -5.58 9.25
CA GLN A 18 -25.15 -4.28 9.78
C GLN A 18 -23.95 -4.53 10.69
N GLY A 19 -22.76 -4.24 10.19
CA GLY A 19 -21.56 -4.25 11.02
C GLY A 19 -21.82 -3.36 12.25
N ARG A 20 -21.68 -3.93 13.44
CA ARG A 20 -21.89 -3.19 14.70
C ARG A 20 -20.82 -2.10 14.79
N ARG A 21 -21.25 -0.84 14.94
CA ARG A 21 -20.35 0.31 15.09
C ARG A 21 -19.73 0.29 16.49
N HIS A 22 -18.41 0.40 16.58
CA HIS A 22 -17.66 0.48 17.83
C HIS A 22 -16.57 1.57 17.77
N LYS A 23 -15.76 1.69 18.83
CA LYS A 23 -14.63 2.62 18.86
C LYS A 23 -13.63 2.22 17.77
N PRO A 24 -13.15 3.19 16.94
CA PRO A 24 -12.15 2.91 15.91
C PRO A 24 -10.79 2.55 16.52
N ASP A 25 -9.90 1.99 15.71
CA ASP A 25 -8.55 1.65 16.14
C ASP A 25 -7.66 2.91 16.20
N TYR A 26 -7.61 3.54 17.39
CA TYR A 26 -6.78 4.71 17.63
C TYR A 26 -5.27 4.41 17.56
N TRP A 27 -4.85 3.15 17.81
CA TRP A 27 -3.45 2.75 17.69
C TRP A 27 -2.93 2.96 16.26
N LEU A 28 -3.79 2.75 15.25
CA LEU A 28 -3.44 3.04 13.87
C LEU A 28 -3.03 4.50 13.68
N VAL A 29 -3.79 5.43 14.26
CA VAL A 29 -3.51 6.88 14.18
C VAL A 29 -2.25 7.24 14.98
N THR A 30 -2.11 6.70 16.18
CA THR A 30 -0.94 6.98 17.03
C THR A 30 0.36 6.52 16.36
N LEU A 31 0.40 5.29 15.83
CA LEU A 31 1.59 4.75 15.16
C LEU A 31 1.95 5.56 13.91
N SER A 32 0.96 5.92 13.09
CA SER A 32 1.20 6.75 11.91
C SER A 32 1.65 8.17 12.27
N ALA A 33 1.11 8.77 13.34
CA ALA A 33 1.54 10.06 13.82
C ALA A 33 3.00 10.03 14.33
N VAL A 34 3.39 8.99 15.06
CA VAL A 34 4.78 8.80 15.50
C VAL A 34 5.72 8.70 14.30
N LEU A 35 5.36 7.91 13.27
CA LEU A 35 6.16 7.81 12.04
C LEU A 35 6.27 9.15 11.32
N LEU A 36 5.18 9.93 11.22
CA LEU A 36 5.19 11.28 10.64
C LEU A 36 6.11 12.24 11.40
N VAL A 37 6.08 12.19 12.74
CA VAL A 37 6.96 13.01 13.57
C VAL A 37 8.42 12.64 13.38
N ILE A 38 8.75 11.35 13.32
CA ILE A 38 10.10 10.86 13.00
C ILE A 38 10.54 11.41 11.64
N GLY A 39 9.71 11.29 10.61
CA GLY A 39 10.00 11.83 9.27
C GLY A 39 10.25 13.33 9.29
N LEU A 40 9.42 14.09 10.00
CA LEU A 40 9.58 15.55 10.14
C LEU A 40 10.90 15.92 10.84
N ILE A 41 11.27 15.21 11.91
CA ILE A 41 12.54 15.42 12.63
C ILE A 41 13.73 15.21 11.69
N ILE A 42 13.70 14.14 10.88
CA ILE A 42 14.81 13.84 9.96
C ILE A 42 14.91 14.91 8.87
N ILE A 43 13.78 15.28 8.25
CA ILE A 43 13.75 16.32 7.22
C ILE A 43 14.22 17.66 7.79
N TYR A 44 13.81 18.00 9.01
CA TYR A 44 14.32 19.17 9.70
C TYR A 44 15.85 19.12 9.87
N ALA A 45 16.37 17.97 10.30
CA ALA A 45 17.80 17.80 10.56
C ALA A 45 18.68 17.82 9.30
N ILE A 46 18.14 17.47 8.12
CA ILE A 46 18.90 17.49 6.85
C ILE A 46 18.65 18.74 6.02
N SER A 47 17.57 19.47 6.28
CA SER A 47 17.15 20.65 5.51
C SER A 47 18.24 21.69 5.33
N PRO A 48 19.03 22.10 6.38
CA PRO A 48 20.05 23.11 6.22
C PRO A 48 21.11 22.75 5.15
N GLY A 49 21.58 21.50 5.13
CA GLY A 49 22.57 21.05 4.14
C GLY A 49 22.03 21.02 2.72
N LEU A 50 20.81 20.52 2.57
CA LEU A 50 20.15 20.43 1.25
C LEU A 50 19.82 21.82 0.67
N THR A 51 19.37 22.76 1.51
CA THR A 51 19.02 24.11 1.04
C THR A 51 20.24 24.91 0.61
N VAL A 52 21.35 24.78 1.33
CA VAL A 52 22.63 25.43 0.93
C VAL A 52 23.12 24.87 -0.41
N GLN A 53 23.10 23.55 -0.58
CA GLN A 53 23.56 22.88 -1.81
C GLN A 53 22.75 23.29 -3.05
N GLN A 54 21.43 23.48 -2.88
CA GLN A 54 20.51 23.79 -3.97
C GLN A 54 20.19 25.28 -4.12
N ASN A 55 20.85 26.15 -3.35
CA ASN A 55 20.57 27.59 -3.30
C ASN A 55 19.10 27.93 -3.03
N LEU A 56 18.47 27.15 -2.11
CA LEU A 56 17.08 27.32 -1.71
C LEU A 56 16.97 28.06 -0.36
N SER A 57 15.78 28.57 -0.06
CA SER A 57 15.51 29.18 1.25
C SER A 57 15.63 28.12 2.36
N SER A 58 16.16 28.50 3.53
CA SER A 58 16.40 27.60 4.66
C SER A 58 15.16 26.81 5.11
N ASN A 59 13.96 27.35 4.89
CA ASN A 59 12.70 26.73 5.29
C ASN A 59 12.01 25.93 4.16
N TYR A 60 12.65 25.80 2.99
CA TYR A 60 12.01 25.21 1.79
C TYR A 60 11.45 23.81 2.04
N TYR A 61 12.27 22.88 2.53
CA TYR A 61 11.83 21.49 2.76
C TYR A 61 10.82 21.39 3.89
N ILE A 62 11.04 22.14 4.98
CA ILE A 62 10.17 22.10 6.17
C ILE A 62 8.79 22.65 5.87
N SER A 63 8.71 23.82 5.22
CA SER A 63 7.42 24.45 4.92
C SER A 63 6.56 23.57 3.98
N ARG A 64 7.17 22.96 2.97
CA ARG A 64 6.48 22.04 2.06
C ARG A 64 6.06 20.72 2.74
N GLN A 65 6.91 20.19 3.64
CA GLN A 65 6.55 18.99 4.41
C GLN A 65 5.40 19.28 5.37
N LEU A 66 5.40 20.41 6.06
CA LEU A 66 4.30 20.83 6.93
C LEU A 66 3.01 21.06 6.13
N LEU A 67 3.09 21.64 4.94
CA LEU A 67 1.95 21.78 4.04
C LEU A 67 1.41 20.40 3.63
N ALA A 68 2.27 19.46 3.26
CA ALA A 68 1.87 18.10 2.90
C ALA A 68 1.23 17.35 4.09
N ILE A 69 1.79 17.49 5.29
CA ILE A 69 1.21 16.93 6.53
C ILE A 69 -0.17 17.54 6.79
N SER A 70 -0.32 18.87 6.68
CA SER A 70 -1.60 19.56 6.91
C SER A 70 -2.68 19.08 5.93
N LEU A 71 -2.34 19.01 4.64
CA LEU A 71 -3.23 18.46 3.61
C LEU A 71 -3.53 16.97 3.86
N GLY A 72 -2.55 16.20 4.30
CA GLY A 72 -2.72 14.81 4.69
C GLY A 72 -3.69 14.63 5.85
N ILE A 73 -3.59 15.48 6.89
CA ILE A 73 -4.53 15.47 8.02
C ILE A 73 -5.94 15.81 7.54
N VAL A 74 -6.11 16.81 6.69
CA VAL A 74 -7.41 17.15 6.09
C VAL A 74 -7.96 15.96 5.29
N ALA A 75 -7.15 15.35 4.43
CA ALA A 75 -7.53 14.18 3.65
C ALA A 75 -7.93 13.01 4.57
N PHE A 76 -7.15 12.72 5.62
CA PHE A 76 -7.49 11.72 6.63
C PHE A 76 -8.85 12.00 7.28
N LEU A 77 -9.09 13.22 7.74
CA LEU A 77 -10.33 13.60 8.41
C LEU A 77 -11.55 13.48 7.49
N VAL A 78 -11.44 13.94 6.24
CA VAL A 78 -12.50 13.83 5.23
C VAL A 78 -12.80 12.37 4.93
N VAL A 79 -11.77 11.58 4.58
CA VAL A 79 -11.92 10.17 4.20
C VAL A 79 -12.40 9.32 5.37
N SER A 80 -11.93 9.59 6.58
CA SER A 80 -12.34 8.86 7.78
C SER A 80 -13.81 9.10 8.19
N ARG A 81 -14.43 10.17 7.71
CA ARG A 81 -15.85 10.48 7.96
C ARG A 81 -16.76 10.13 6.78
N ALA A 82 -16.20 9.93 5.59
CA ALA A 82 -16.97 9.63 4.39
C ALA A 82 -17.69 8.27 4.52
N PRO A 83 -18.99 8.18 4.18
CA PRO A 83 -19.70 6.91 4.20
C PRO A 83 -19.04 5.88 3.30
N LEU A 84 -18.87 4.63 3.79
CA LEU A 84 -18.21 3.56 3.02
C LEU A 84 -18.90 3.27 1.67
N MET A 85 -20.21 3.50 1.59
CA MET A 85 -20.95 3.36 0.33
C MET A 85 -20.57 4.39 -0.74
N TRP A 86 -20.05 5.57 -0.35
CA TRP A 86 -19.60 6.57 -1.31
C TRP A 86 -18.42 6.08 -2.13
N TRP A 87 -17.52 5.34 -1.51
CA TRP A 87 -16.35 4.76 -2.17
C TRP A 87 -16.77 3.76 -3.27
N ARG A 88 -17.87 3.03 -3.04
CA ARG A 88 -18.46 2.18 -4.06
C ARG A 88 -18.97 2.96 -5.28
N LYS A 89 -19.58 4.13 -5.05
CA LYS A 89 -20.03 5.03 -6.13
C LYS A 89 -18.85 5.76 -6.80
N ALA A 90 -17.78 6.00 -6.05
CA ALA A 90 -16.58 6.70 -6.50
C ALA A 90 -15.61 5.83 -7.34
N GLU A 91 -15.81 4.50 -7.45
CA GLU A 91 -14.92 3.60 -8.19
C GLU A 91 -14.62 4.07 -9.60
N ARG A 92 -15.67 4.28 -10.40
CA ARG A 92 -15.53 4.72 -11.79
C ARG A 92 -14.95 6.13 -11.92
N PRO A 93 -15.49 7.16 -11.23
CA PRO A 93 -14.92 8.50 -11.32
C PRO A 93 -13.45 8.56 -10.84
N LEU A 94 -13.05 7.80 -9.81
CA LEU A 94 -11.65 7.75 -9.38
C LEU A 94 -10.73 7.11 -10.43
N LEU A 95 -11.17 6.03 -11.08
CA LEU A 95 -10.42 5.41 -12.15
C LEU A 95 -10.27 6.35 -13.34
N ILE A 96 -11.34 7.03 -13.74
CA ILE A 96 -11.29 8.03 -14.84
C ILE A 96 -10.37 9.19 -14.46
N ALA A 97 -10.47 9.72 -13.24
CA ALA A 97 -9.61 10.78 -12.74
C ALA A 97 -8.14 10.36 -12.71
N SER A 98 -7.85 9.10 -12.32
CA SER A 98 -6.49 8.58 -12.29
C SER A 98 -5.87 8.47 -13.70
N VAL A 99 -6.63 7.99 -14.68
CA VAL A 99 -6.20 7.95 -16.08
C VAL A 99 -6.01 9.38 -16.62
N GLY A 100 -6.95 10.28 -16.34
CA GLY A 100 -6.83 11.69 -16.71
C GLY A 100 -5.58 12.35 -16.12
N ALA A 101 -5.29 12.09 -14.85
CA ALA A 101 -4.09 12.62 -14.17
C ALA A 101 -2.79 12.15 -14.84
N VAL A 102 -2.71 10.88 -15.24
CA VAL A 102 -1.54 10.34 -15.97
C VAL A 102 -1.37 11.03 -17.31
N ILE A 103 -2.46 11.21 -18.07
CA ILE A 103 -2.44 11.91 -19.37
C ILE A 103 -1.98 13.37 -19.18
N VAL A 104 -2.53 14.07 -18.18
CA VAL A 104 -2.16 15.46 -17.89
C VAL A 104 -0.67 15.58 -17.54
N VAL A 105 -0.14 14.67 -16.69
CA VAL A 105 1.30 14.67 -16.37
C VAL A 105 2.15 14.35 -17.59
N ARG A 106 1.71 13.47 -18.48
CA ARG A 106 2.44 13.16 -19.73
C ARG A 106 2.50 14.34 -20.68
N LEU A 107 1.47 15.19 -20.72
CA LEU A 107 1.36 16.35 -21.63
C LEU A 107 1.99 17.62 -21.04
N PHE A 108 1.86 17.86 -19.74
CA PHE A 108 2.20 19.11 -19.07
C PHE A 108 3.24 18.96 -17.95
N GLY A 109 3.69 17.73 -17.66
CA GLY A 109 4.67 17.47 -16.61
C GLY A 109 6.07 17.90 -16.97
N GLU A 110 6.90 18.12 -15.96
CA GLU A 110 8.33 18.38 -16.12
C GLU A 110 9.09 17.07 -16.32
N GLN A 111 10.06 17.09 -17.24
CA GLN A 111 10.94 15.95 -17.45
C GLN A 111 12.07 15.96 -16.42
N ILE A 112 11.98 15.11 -15.41
CA ILE A 112 13.01 14.94 -14.39
C ILE A 112 13.68 13.57 -14.58
N ASN A 113 15.01 13.56 -14.75
CA ASN A 113 15.79 12.32 -14.99
C ASN A 113 15.26 11.49 -16.17
N GLY A 114 14.82 12.15 -17.25
CA GLY A 114 14.32 11.50 -18.47
C GLY A 114 12.89 10.95 -18.39
N ALA A 115 12.15 11.24 -17.33
CA ALA A 115 10.78 10.75 -17.12
C ALA A 115 9.82 11.88 -16.74
N TYR A 116 8.59 11.82 -17.26
CA TYR A 116 7.49 12.71 -16.92
C TYR A 116 6.68 12.07 -15.78
N ARG A 117 6.96 12.47 -14.55
CA ARG A 117 6.34 11.84 -13.35
C ARG A 117 5.64 12.84 -12.45
N TRP A 118 5.95 14.12 -12.58
CA TRP A 118 5.55 15.16 -11.64
C TRP A 118 4.98 16.37 -12.34
N ILE A 119 3.97 16.97 -11.73
CA ILE A 119 3.54 18.35 -12.04
C ILE A 119 3.74 19.18 -10.79
N GLN A 120 4.37 20.34 -10.94
CA GLN A 120 4.50 21.32 -9.87
C GLN A 120 3.21 22.16 -9.80
N LEU A 121 2.49 22.07 -8.69
CA LEU A 121 1.26 22.81 -8.44
C LEU A 121 1.41 23.67 -7.19
N GLY A 122 1.64 24.98 -7.34
CA GLY A 122 1.64 25.92 -6.23
C GLY A 122 2.58 25.56 -5.05
N GLY A 123 3.74 24.98 -5.36
CA GLY A 123 4.72 24.57 -4.35
C GLY A 123 4.61 23.10 -3.87
N LEU A 124 3.64 22.35 -4.37
CA LEU A 124 3.54 20.90 -4.19
C LEU A 124 3.83 20.17 -5.50
N SER A 125 4.53 19.06 -5.41
CA SER A 125 4.72 18.14 -6.54
C SER A 125 3.60 17.09 -6.52
N PHE A 126 2.81 17.04 -7.60
CA PHE A 126 1.78 16.03 -7.78
C PHE A 126 2.29 14.85 -8.60
N GLN A 127 2.14 13.63 -8.08
CA GLN A 127 2.48 12.37 -8.75
C GLN A 127 1.22 11.55 -9.00
N PRO A 128 0.83 11.30 -10.27
CA PRO A 128 -0.37 10.53 -10.59
C PRO A 128 -0.34 9.10 -10.07
N ALA A 129 0.84 8.46 -10.04
CA ALA A 129 0.98 7.10 -9.58
C ALA A 129 0.39 6.86 -8.18
N GLU A 130 0.41 7.86 -7.29
CA GLU A 130 -0.20 7.78 -5.96
C GLU A 130 -1.73 7.73 -6.04
N LEU A 131 -2.33 8.57 -6.88
CA LEU A 131 -3.77 8.54 -7.16
C LEU A 131 -4.18 7.21 -7.82
N VAL A 132 -3.36 6.70 -8.77
CA VAL A 132 -3.62 5.42 -9.44
C VAL A 132 -3.63 4.27 -8.43
N LYS A 133 -2.67 4.21 -7.48
CA LYS A 133 -2.65 3.19 -6.42
C LYS A 133 -3.93 3.22 -5.58
N PHE A 134 -4.36 4.42 -5.17
CA PHE A 134 -5.59 4.59 -4.39
C PHE A 134 -6.84 4.19 -5.19
N ALA A 135 -6.97 4.64 -6.43
CA ALA A 135 -8.07 4.31 -7.32
C ALA A 135 -8.12 2.82 -7.67
N LEU A 136 -6.95 2.18 -7.86
CA LEU A 136 -6.82 0.76 -8.12
C LEU A 136 -7.36 -0.07 -6.95
N ILE A 137 -7.03 0.28 -5.70
CA ILE A 137 -7.54 -0.43 -4.52
C ILE A 137 -9.06 -0.40 -4.49
N ILE A 138 -9.67 0.78 -4.69
CA ILE A 138 -11.12 0.96 -4.62
C ILE A 138 -11.79 0.23 -5.79
N GLY A 139 -11.29 0.39 -7.02
CA GLY A 139 -11.83 -0.24 -8.21
C GLY A 139 -11.71 -1.77 -8.19
N LEU A 140 -10.56 -2.31 -7.78
CA LEU A 140 -10.37 -3.76 -7.64
C LEU A 140 -11.26 -4.34 -6.54
N ALA A 141 -11.41 -3.65 -5.40
CA ALA A 141 -12.29 -4.09 -4.33
C ALA A 141 -13.73 -4.23 -4.83
N GLY A 142 -14.19 -3.27 -5.64
CA GLY A 142 -15.49 -3.34 -6.28
C GLY A 142 -15.62 -4.47 -7.27
N PHE A 143 -14.70 -4.55 -8.21
CA PHE A 143 -14.69 -5.58 -9.25
C PHE A 143 -14.67 -6.99 -8.64
N LEU A 144 -13.74 -7.28 -7.74
CA LEU A 144 -13.60 -8.60 -7.12
C LEU A 144 -14.80 -8.97 -6.24
N THR A 145 -15.39 -8.00 -5.52
CA THR A 145 -16.60 -8.22 -4.73
C THR A 145 -17.78 -8.60 -5.61
N ASP A 146 -17.94 -7.97 -6.78
CA ASP A 146 -19.02 -8.32 -7.72
C ASP A 146 -18.82 -9.71 -8.31
N ARG A 147 -17.59 -10.09 -8.65
CA ARG A 147 -17.26 -11.44 -9.12
C ARG A 147 -17.48 -12.51 -8.07
N LEU A 148 -17.13 -12.20 -6.80
CA LEU A 148 -17.41 -13.07 -5.65
C LEU A 148 -18.92 -13.33 -5.51
N LYS A 149 -19.74 -12.26 -5.52
CA LYS A 149 -21.20 -12.35 -5.39
C LYS A 149 -21.88 -13.14 -6.50
N ARG A 150 -21.29 -13.14 -7.71
CA ARG A 150 -21.82 -13.86 -8.88
C ARG A 150 -21.29 -15.29 -8.99
N GLY A 151 -20.40 -15.72 -8.07
CA GLY A 151 -19.73 -17.02 -8.16
C GLY A 151 -18.79 -17.16 -9.38
N GLU A 152 -18.34 -16.02 -9.95
CA GLU A 152 -17.57 -15.99 -11.19
C GLU A 152 -16.05 -15.91 -10.96
N LEU A 153 -15.58 -15.97 -9.70
CA LEU A 153 -14.14 -15.93 -9.39
C LEU A 153 -13.36 -17.01 -10.12
N GLY A 154 -13.98 -18.18 -10.29
CA GLY A 154 -13.46 -19.32 -11.02
C GLY A 154 -13.45 -19.17 -12.55
N ASN A 155 -14.02 -18.12 -13.15
CA ASN A 155 -14.11 -17.97 -14.58
C ASN A 155 -12.94 -17.14 -15.14
N SER A 156 -12.12 -17.75 -16.01
CA SER A 156 -10.95 -17.08 -16.59
C SER A 156 -11.32 -15.87 -17.45
N SER A 157 -12.33 -15.98 -18.29
CA SER A 157 -12.73 -14.90 -19.19
C SER A 157 -13.34 -13.70 -18.44
N LYS A 158 -14.08 -13.98 -17.38
CA LYS A 158 -14.78 -12.93 -16.64
C LYS A 158 -13.94 -12.28 -15.52
N THR A 159 -12.95 -12.97 -15.00
CA THR A 159 -12.16 -12.50 -13.85
C THR A 159 -10.69 -12.34 -14.18
N LEU A 160 -10.02 -13.40 -14.67
CA LEU A 160 -8.57 -13.38 -14.88
C LEU A 160 -8.16 -12.48 -16.05
N GLN A 161 -8.83 -12.57 -17.20
CA GLN A 161 -8.50 -11.75 -18.37
C GLN A 161 -8.64 -10.24 -18.12
N PRO A 162 -9.73 -9.72 -17.51
CA PRO A 162 -9.82 -8.32 -17.14
C PRO A 162 -8.72 -7.88 -16.16
N LEU A 163 -8.36 -8.72 -15.18
CA LEU A 163 -7.29 -8.41 -14.25
C LEU A 163 -5.93 -8.33 -14.94
N LEU A 164 -5.62 -9.27 -15.83
CA LEU A 164 -4.40 -9.21 -16.65
C LEU A 164 -4.41 -7.99 -17.57
N GLY A 165 -5.57 -7.63 -18.13
CA GLY A 165 -5.73 -6.41 -18.91
C GLY A 165 -5.40 -5.15 -18.11
N VAL A 166 -5.96 -5.02 -16.91
CA VAL A 166 -5.66 -3.89 -16.01
C VAL A 166 -4.17 -3.84 -15.64
N LEU A 167 -3.59 -4.98 -15.27
CA LEU A 167 -2.15 -5.06 -14.98
C LEU A 167 -1.30 -4.73 -16.19
N GLY A 168 -1.69 -5.20 -17.38
CA GLY A 168 -1.00 -4.86 -18.63
C GLY A 168 -1.02 -3.36 -18.91
N VAL A 169 -2.19 -2.73 -18.79
CA VAL A 169 -2.33 -1.27 -18.96
C VAL A 169 -1.47 -0.52 -17.93
N ILE A 170 -1.54 -0.88 -16.64
CA ILE A 170 -0.72 -0.26 -15.59
C ILE A 170 0.77 -0.41 -15.92
N THR A 171 1.19 -1.61 -16.34
CA THR A 171 2.59 -1.88 -16.68
C THR A 171 3.05 -1.03 -17.85
N VAL A 172 2.27 -0.94 -18.92
CA VAL A 172 2.61 -0.13 -20.10
C VAL A 172 2.60 1.36 -19.78
N VAL A 173 1.61 1.83 -19.05
CA VAL A 173 1.44 3.26 -18.76
C VAL A 173 2.43 3.72 -17.69
N ILE A 174 2.48 3.09 -16.54
CA ILE A 174 3.31 3.55 -15.42
C ILE A 174 4.78 3.13 -15.59
N ALA A 175 5.05 1.86 -15.91
CA ALA A 175 6.42 1.40 -16.11
C ALA A 175 7.00 1.79 -17.47
N GLY A 176 6.17 1.84 -18.52
CA GLY A 176 6.59 2.21 -19.87
C GLY A 176 6.71 3.71 -20.05
N LEU A 177 5.62 4.47 -19.92
CA LEU A 177 5.56 5.91 -20.23
C LEU A 177 6.15 6.77 -19.11
N GLU A 178 5.84 6.49 -17.84
CA GLU A 178 6.39 7.25 -16.69
C GLU A 178 7.75 6.70 -16.21
N SER A 179 8.18 5.55 -16.74
CA SER A 179 9.42 4.87 -16.30
C SER A 179 9.46 4.56 -14.80
N ASP A 180 8.30 4.42 -14.15
CA ASP A 180 8.16 4.15 -12.72
C ASP A 180 7.89 2.67 -12.46
N LEU A 181 8.95 1.86 -12.51
CA LEU A 181 8.89 0.43 -12.16
C LEU A 181 8.54 0.21 -10.69
N GLY A 182 8.92 1.14 -9.84
CA GLY A 182 8.69 1.03 -8.41
C GLY A 182 7.22 1.05 -8.05
N SER A 183 6.49 2.08 -8.48
CA SER A 183 5.03 2.15 -8.29
C SER A 183 4.31 1.00 -8.98
N THR A 184 4.80 0.55 -10.16
CA THR A 184 4.26 -0.64 -10.84
C THR A 184 4.36 -1.89 -9.97
N MET A 185 5.51 -2.16 -9.33
CA MET A 185 5.68 -3.31 -8.42
C MET A 185 4.71 -3.24 -7.23
N VAL A 186 4.50 -2.04 -6.67
CA VAL A 186 3.51 -1.85 -5.60
C VAL A 186 2.09 -2.14 -6.08
N MET A 187 1.69 -1.68 -7.27
CA MET A 187 0.36 -1.94 -7.84
C MET A 187 0.13 -3.42 -8.14
N VAL A 188 1.15 -4.11 -8.61
CA VAL A 188 1.12 -5.57 -8.78
C VAL A 188 0.93 -6.27 -7.45
N ALA A 189 1.69 -5.90 -6.42
CA ALA A 189 1.56 -6.48 -5.08
C ALA A 189 0.18 -6.25 -4.48
N ILE A 190 -0.40 -5.04 -4.64
CA ILE A 190 -1.78 -4.72 -4.26
C ILE A 190 -2.74 -5.71 -4.94
N THR A 191 -2.63 -5.86 -6.26
CA THR A 191 -3.54 -6.72 -7.04
C THR A 191 -3.43 -8.17 -6.62
N VAL A 192 -2.21 -8.70 -6.49
CA VAL A 192 -1.97 -10.11 -6.08
C VAL A 192 -2.48 -10.35 -4.65
N ALA A 193 -2.22 -9.45 -3.71
CA ALA A 193 -2.71 -9.58 -2.34
C ALA A 193 -4.25 -9.59 -2.27
N MET A 194 -4.91 -8.72 -3.03
CA MET A 194 -6.38 -8.66 -3.08
C MET A 194 -6.97 -9.91 -3.75
N MET A 195 -6.34 -10.43 -4.80
CA MET A 195 -6.72 -11.68 -5.45
C MET A 195 -6.58 -12.88 -4.51
N PHE A 196 -5.51 -12.91 -3.72
CA PHE A 196 -5.28 -13.96 -2.72
C PHE A 196 -6.36 -13.95 -1.63
N VAL A 197 -6.65 -12.77 -1.05
CA VAL A 197 -7.62 -12.63 0.04
C VAL A 197 -9.06 -12.89 -0.39
N VAL A 198 -9.41 -12.63 -1.66
CA VAL A 198 -10.75 -12.96 -2.19
C VAL A 198 -10.93 -14.45 -2.45
N GLY A 199 -9.84 -15.24 -2.41
CA GLY A 199 -9.89 -16.69 -2.58
C GLY A 199 -9.74 -17.16 -4.04
N LEU A 200 -9.01 -16.42 -4.89
CA LEU A 200 -8.68 -16.95 -6.21
C LEU A 200 -7.79 -18.20 -6.10
N PRO A 201 -8.01 -19.22 -6.94
CA PRO A 201 -7.20 -20.44 -6.94
C PRO A 201 -5.71 -20.14 -7.15
N MET A 202 -4.83 -20.81 -6.40
CA MET A 202 -3.37 -20.60 -6.44
C MET A 202 -2.78 -20.71 -7.85
N LYS A 203 -3.30 -21.63 -8.67
CA LYS A 203 -2.88 -21.78 -10.08
C LYS A 203 -3.01 -20.47 -10.87
N ARG A 204 -4.06 -19.67 -10.63
CA ARG A 204 -4.27 -18.37 -11.29
C ARG A 204 -3.38 -17.27 -10.74
N LEU A 205 -3.13 -17.26 -9.43
CA LEU A 205 -2.16 -16.36 -8.83
C LEU A 205 -0.77 -16.61 -9.46
N MET A 206 -0.38 -17.87 -9.66
CA MET A 206 0.87 -18.21 -10.35
C MET A 206 0.87 -17.75 -11.81
N THR A 207 -0.25 -17.86 -12.53
CA THR A 207 -0.36 -17.35 -13.91
C THR A 207 -0.16 -15.82 -13.95
N VAL A 208 -0.76 -15.08 -13.02
CA VAL A 208 -0.56 -13.63 -12.91
C VAL A 208 0.88 -13.32 -12.55
N ALA A 209 1.46 -14.00 -11.56
CA ALA A 209 2.86 -13.82 -11.17
C ALA A 209 3.82 -14.08 -12.35
N LEU A 210 3.59 -15.15 -13.11
CA LEU A 210 4.37 -15.46 -14.30
C LEU A 210 4.23 -14.37 -15.39
N ALA A 211 3.01 -13.92 -15.67
CA ALA A 211 2.79 -12.84 -16.63
C ALA A 211 3.50 -11.53 -16.22
N VAL A 212 3.49 -11.21 -14.93
CA VAL A 212 4.22 -10.06 -14.37
C VAL A 212 5.73 -10.23 -14.55
N VAL A 213 6.27 -11.40 -14.21
CA VAL A 213 7.72 -11.68 -14.38
C VAL A 213 8.12 -11.55 -15.84
N ILE A 214 7.37 -12.12 -16.77
CA ILE A 214 7.61 -11.98 -18.21
C ILE A 214 7.56 -10.51 -18.62
N GLY A 215 6.54 -9.77 -18.19
CA GLY A 215 6.41 -8.33 -18.47
C GLY A 215 7.60 -7.52 -17.95
N LEU A 216 8.07 -7.80 -16.73
CA LEU A 216 9.24 -7.14 -16.15
C LEU A 216 10.53 -7.47 -16.91
N VAL A 217 10.73 -8.73 -17.30
CA VAL A 217 11.89 -9.16 -18.11
C VAL A 217 11.90 -8.43 -19.45
N LEU A 218 10.75 -8.39 -20.14
CA LEU A 218 10.61 -7.67 -21.39
C LEU A 218 10.90 -6.17 -21.22
N LEU A 219 10.37 -5.53 -20.19
CA LEU A 219 10.62 -4.12 -19.91
C LEU A 219 12.08 -3.83 -19.57
N VAL A 220 12.76 -4.71 -18.87
CA VAL A 220 14.19 -4.55 -18.56
C VAL A 220 15.03 -4.77 -19.82
N SER A 221 14.70 -5.75 -20.66
CA SER A 221 15.44 -6.06 -21.88
C SER A 221 15.38 -4.96 -22.94
N THR A 222 14.31 -4.18 -22.98
CA THR A 222 14.10 -3.10 -23.97
C THR A 222 14.80 -1.79 -23.67
N SER A 223 15.36 -1.61 -22.45
CA SER A 223 15.98 -0.34 -22.03
C SER A 223 17.39 -0.54 -21.51
N SER A 224 18.39 0.11 -22.13
CA SER A 224 19.79 0.11 -21.66
C SER A 224 19.94 0.62 -20.22
N TYR A 225 19.22 1.69 -19.89
CA TYR A 225 19.18 2.26 -18.53
C TYR A 225 18.69 1.25 -17.47
N ARG A 226 17.65 0.47 -17.79
CA ARG A 226 17.10 -0.53 -16.85
C ARG A 226 18.03 -1.74 -16.71
N ARG A 227 18.67 -2.16 -17.81
CA ARG A 227 19.68 -3.23 -17.77
C ARG A 227 20.88 -2.80 -16.91
N GLN A 228 21.36 -1.58 -17.08
CA GLN A 228 22.47 -1.04 -16.30
C GLN A 228 22.16 -1.00 -14.80
N ARG A 229 20.96 -0.57 -14.40
CA ARG A 229 20.53 -0.63 -12.99
C ARG A 229 20.47 -2.07 -12.42
N LEU A 230 20.14 -3.05 -13.27
CA LEU A 230 20.16 -4.47 -12.83
C LEU A 230 21.60 -4.95 -12.65
N VAL A 231 22.51 -4.60 -13.55
CA VAL A 231 23.96 -4.91 -13.42
C VAL A 231 24.54 -4.25 -12.17
N THR A 232 24.24 -2.98 -11.94
CA THR A 232 24.64 -2.27 -10.71
C THR A 232 24.11 -2.94 -9.44
N TYR A 233 22.89 -3.46 -9.48
CA TYR A 233 22.32 -4.20 -8.34
C TYR A 233 23.07 -5.51 -8.06
N LEU A 234 23.47 -6.25 -9.11
CA LEU A 234 24.21 -7.50 -8.96
C LEU A 234 25.67 -7.27 -8.52
N HIS A 235 26.23 -6.12 -8.86
CA HIS A 235 27.60 -5.73 -8.55
C HIS A 235 27.65 -4.30 -8.01
N PRO A 236 27.10 -4.01 -6.83
CA PRO A 236 26.91 -2.65 -6.32
C PRO A 236 28.23 -1.90 -6.07
N THR A 237 29.32 -2.63 -5.82
CA THR A 237 30.64 -2.05 -5.52
C THR A 237 31.56 -1.94 -6.72
N SER A 238 31.19 -2.45 -7.90
CA SER A 238 32.06 -2.45 -9.08
C SER A 238 32.23 -1.06 -9.71
N ASP A 239 31.28 -0.15 -9.52
CA ASP A 239 31.29 1.19 -10.09
C ASP A 239 30.65 2.22 -9.16
N CYS A 240 31.37 2.53 -8.08
CA CYS A 240 30.92 3.50 -7.09
C CYS A 240 31.08 4.97 -7.53
N GLN A 241 31.64 5.23 -8.71
CA GLN A 241 31.87 6.62 -9.18
C GLN A 241 30.82 7.09 -10.19
N THR A 242 30.12 6.17 -10.87
CA THR A 242 29.14 6.51 -11.90
C THR A 242 27.76 5.90 -11.61
N THR A 243 27.45 4.77 -12.23
CA THR A 243 26.10 4.18 -12.18
C THR A 243 25.72 3.55 -10.84
N GLY A 244 26.71 3.08 -10.08
CA GLY A 244 26.56 2.52 -8.73
C GLY A 244 26.66 3.54 -7.61
N TYR A 245 26.93 4.82 -7.91
CA TYR A 245 27.19 5.84 -6.92
C TYR A 245 26.13 5.89 -5.79
N GLN A 246 24.85 5.96 -6.14
CA GLN A 246 23.76 6.03 -5.16
C GLN A 246 23.71 4.77 -4.29
N ALA A 247 23.92 3.56 -4.85
CA ALA A 247 23.91 2.32 -4.09
C ALA A 247 25.09 2.23 -3.12
N CYS A 248 26.30 2.56 -3.60
CA CYS A 248 27.49 2.63 -2.76
C CYS A 248 27.34 3.62 -1.62
N GLN A 249 26.90 4.84 -1.91
CA GLN A 249 26.71 5.86 -0.89
C GLN A 249 25.65 5.45 0.14
N ALA A 250 24.56 4.80 -0.28
CA ALA A 250 23.55 4.30 0.65
C ALA A 250 24.13 3.26 1.61
N LEU A 251 24.93 2.31 1.12
CA LEU A 251 25.57 1.30 1.96
C LEU A 251 26.62 1.90 2.91
N ILE A 252 27.44 2.85 2.42
CA ILE A 252 28.39 3.60 3.25
C ILE A 252 27.65 4.37 4.34
N THR A 253 26.56 5.05 3.99
CA THR A 253 25.72 5.81 4.92
C THR A 253 25.17 4.94 6.03
N ILE A 254 24.62 3.76 5.69
CA ILE A 254 24.09 2.82 6.70
C ILE A 254 25.22 2.27 7.58
N GLY A 255 26.35 1.91 6.97
CA GLY A 255 27.50 1.38 7.68
C GLY A 255 28.13 2.38 8.67
N SER A 256 28.13 3.68 8.33
CA SER A 256 28.64 4.73 9.20
C SER A 256 27.80 4.95 10.46
N GLY A 257 26.53 4.53 10.46
CA GLY A 257 25.64 4.68 11.61
C GLY A 257 25.99 3.78 12.80
N GLY A 258 26.66 2.64 12.59
CA GLY A 258 27.04 1.71 13.66
C GLY A 258 25.84 1.29 14.53
N MET A 259 26.08 1.08 15.83
CA MET A 259 25.03 0.63 16.77
C MET A 259 24.10 1.78 17.21
N PHE A 260 24.65 2.96 17.51
CA PHE A 260 23.94 4.07 18.16
C PHE A 260 23.66 5.26 17.23
N GLY A 261 24.27 5.27 16.05
CA GLY A 261 24.19 6.40 15.11
C GLY A 261 25.17 7.54 15.42
N LEU A 262 25.32 8.44 14.46
CA LEU A 262 26.17 9.65 14.60
C LEU A 262 25.43 10.81 15.30
N GLY A 263 24.11 10.70 15.46
CA GLY A 263 23.25 11.77 15.98
C GLY A 263 22.76 12.74 14.92
N LEU A 264 21.84 13.64 15.30
CA LEU A 264 21.11 14.51 14.35
C LEU A 264 22.01 15.56 13.68
N GLY A 265 23.04 16.05 14.37
CA GLY A 265 23.90 17.15 13.89
C GLY A 265 25.20 16.73 13.19
N ARG A 266 25.53 15.44 13.13
CA ARG A 266 26.84 14.94 12.65
C ARG A 266 26.77 14.11 11.36
N SER A 267 25.66 14.14 10.67
CA SER A 267 25.52 13.44 9.38
C SER A 267 26.37 14.12 8.31
N VAL A 268 27.24 13.37 7.66
CA VAL A 268 28.06 13.84 6.53
C VAL A 268 27.36 13.56 5.23
N GLN A 269 26.74 12.40 5.12
CA GLN A 269 26.18 11.88 3.86
C GLN A 269 24.91 12.65 3.40
N ALA A 270 24.16 13.23 4.34
CA ALA A 270 23.01 14.07 4.02
C ALA A 270 23.37 15.39 3.33
N TYR A 271 24.64 15.84 3.44
CA TYR A 271 25.09 17.12 2.93
C TYR A 271 25.69 17.02 1.52
N GLY A 272 25.03 16.25 0.63
CA GLY A 272 25.34 16.25 -0.79
C GLY A 272 26.01 14.99 -1.33
N TYR A 273 26.46 14.09 -0.48
CA TYR A 273 27.07 12.84 -0.92
C TYR A 273 26.05 11.79 -1.32
N LEU A 274 24.91 11.67 -0.60
CA LEU A 274 23.86 10.72 -0.93
C LEU A 274 22.76 11.38 -1.78
N PRO A 275 22.57 10.96 -3.04
CA PRO A 275 21.48 11.46 -3.87
C PRO A 275 20.11 11.15 -3.25
N GLU A 276 19.14 12.03 -3.49
CA GLU A 276 17.74 11.88 -3.06
C GLU A 276 17.59 11.58 -1.56
N SER A 277 18.48 12.17 -0.74
CA SER A 277 18.59 11.90 0.69
C SER A 277 17.32 12.24 1.48
N ALA A 278 16.49 13.17 1.01
CA ALA A 278 15.18 13.50 1.61
C ALA A 278 14.05 12.58 1.12
N ASN A 279 14.17 11.99 -0.07
CA ASN A 279 13.14 11.25 -0.75
C ASN A 279 13.28 9.73 -0.55
N ASP A 280 13.81 9.04 -1.55
CA ASP A 280 13.92 7.58 -1.56
C ASP A 280 15.09 7.04 -0.73
N SER A 281 16.14 7.84 -0.51
CA SER A 281 17.32 7.46 0.29
C SER A 281 17.21 7.81 1.78
N ILE A 282 16.07 8.31 2.25
CA ILE A 282 15.90 8.79 3.63
C ILE A 282 16.14 7.70 4.69
N PHE A 283 15.88 6.43 4.37
CA PHE A 283 16.14 5.32 5.29
C PHE A 283 17.63 5.19 5.60
N ALA A 284 18.51 5.40 4.61
CA ALA A 284 19.95 5.36 4.83
C ALA A 284 20.40 6.50 5.76
N ILE A 285 19.86 7.70 5.57
CA ILE A 285 20.10 8.84 6.47
C ILE A 285 19.57 8.60 7.88
N TYR A 286 18.40 7.96 7.99
CA TYR A 286 17.87 7.55 9.28
C TYR A 286 18.82 6.59 10.01
N ALA A 287 19.33 5.58 9.28
CA ALA A 287 20.28 4.61 9.79
C ALA A 287 21.62 5.26 10.22
N GLU A 288 22.12 6.24 9.45
CA GLU A 288 23.31 7.02 9.83
C GLU A 288 23.12 7.77 11.14
N LYS A 289 21.96 8.40 11.31
CA LYS A 289 21.67 9.24 12.49
C LYS A 289 21.38 8.45 13.76
N PHE A 290 20.64 7.35 13.65
CA PHE A 290 20.12 6.60 14.80
C PHE A 290 20.72 5.20 14.96
N GLY A 291 21.53 4.75 14.01
CA GLY A 291 22.22 3.46 14.02
C GLY A 291 21.28 2.26 13.98
N PHE A 292 21.84 1.10 14.30
CA PHE A 292 21.11 -0.16 14.30
C PHE A 292 19.91 -0.18 15.27
N ILE A 293 20.07 0.41 16.47
CA ILE A 293 19.00 0.48 17.48
C ILE A 293 17.84 1.32 16.94
N GLY A 294 18.11 2.50 16.37
CA GLY A 294 17.06 3.34 15.77
C GLY A 294 16.35 2.62 14.63
N VAL A 295 17.09 1.96 13.74
CA VAL A 295 16.50 1.16 12.64
C VAL A 295 15.59 0.06 13.19
N SER A 296 16.02 -0.65 14.24
CA SER A 296 15.21 -1.69 14.88
C SER A 296 13.90 -1.13 15.44
N VAL A 297 13.93 0.04 16.06
CA VAL A 297 12.73 0.74 16.55
C VAL A 297 11.81 1.13 15.38
N LEU A 298 12.36 1.67 14.29
CA LEU A 298 11.58 2.04 13.10
C LEU A 298 10.89 0.84 12.48
N LEU A 299 11.61 -0.27 12.32
CA LEU A 299 11.04 -1.53 11.81
C LEU A 299 9.94 -2.06 12.74
N GLY A 300 10.15 -1.99 14.06
CA GLY A 300 9.13 -2.34 15.06
C GLY A 300 7.86 -1.51 14.94
N LEU A 301 7.98 -0.19 14.70
CA LEU A 301 6.84 0.69 14.46
C LEU A 301 6.08 0.33 13.17
N PHE A 302 6.79 0.04 12.07
CA PHE A 302 6.14 -0.43 10.84
C PHE A 302 5.44 -1.77 11.04
N MET A 303 6.09 -2.73 11.70
CA MET A 303 5.46 -4.05 12.00
C MET A 303 4.20 -3.87 12.87
N ALA A 304 4.24 -2.99 13.87
CA ALA A 304 3.07 -2.67 14.68
C ALA A 304 1.95 -2.06 13.85
N LEU A 305 2.26 -1.11 12.95
CA LEU A 305 1.28 -0.50 12.04
C LEU A 305 0.65 -1.54 11.10
N PHE A 306 1.46 -2.41 10.49
CA PHE A 306 0.97 -3.45 9.58
C PHE A 306 0.16 -4.51 10.31
N SER A 307 0.51 -4.84 11.55
CA SER A 307 -0.29 -5.72 12.42
C SER A 307 -1.67 -5.12 12.71
N ARG A 308 -1.77 -3.80 12.95
CA ARG A 308 -3.07 -3.14 13.11
C ARG A 308 -3.90 -3.16 11.83
N LEU A 309 -3.30 -2.89 10.68
CA LEU A 309 -3.99 -3.01 9.39
C LEU A 309 -4.46 -4.44 9.11
N LYS A 310 -3.64 -5.45 9.45
CA LYS A 310 -4.03 -6.86 9.38
C LYS A 310 -5.26 -7.15 10.26
N ASN A 311 -5.27 -6.70 11.51
CA ASN A 311 -6.42 -6.87 12.38
C ASN A 311 -7.70 -6.22 11.83
N ILE A 312 -7.56 -5.05 11.16
CA ILE A 312 -8.70 -4.35 10.54
C ILE A 312 -9.26 -5.18 9.37
N LEU A 313 -8.40 -5.73 8.51
CA LEU A 313 -8.84 -6.55 7.38
C LEU A 313 -9.51 -7.87 7.83
N GLU A 314 -9.01 -8.49 8.90
CA GLU A 314 -9.57 -9.74 9.44
C GLU A 314 -10.96 -9.53 10.06
N ARG A 315 -11.21 -8.34 10.62
CA ARG A 315 -12.48 -7.98 11.27
C ARG A 315 -13.42 -7.19 10.38
N ALA A 316 -13.06 -6.95 9.12
CA ALA A 316 -13.84 -6.15 8.20
C ALA A 316 -15.26 -6.73 7.98
N PRO A 317 -16.32 -5.90 7.95
CA PRO A 317 -17.71 -6.35 7.99
C PRO A 317 -18.18 -7.04 6.70
N ASN A 318 -17.52 -6.81 5.57
CA ASN A 318 -17.89 -7.40 4.29
C ASN A 318 -16.68 -7.53 3.37
N ALA A 319 -16.83 -8.29 2.27
CA ALA A 319 -15.78 -8.55 1.31
C ALA A 319 -15.18 -7.27 0.70
N TYR A 320 -16.00 -6.26 0.40
CA TYR A 320 -15.55 -5.00 -0.18
C TYR A 320 -14.58 -4.25 0.73
N THR A 321 -14.96 -4.04 1.99
CA THR A 321 -14.13 -3.36 2.98
C THR A 321 -12.89 -4.17 3.37
N ARG A 322 -13.02 -5.51 3.39
CA ARG A 322 -11.89 -6.42 3.60
C ARG A 322 -10.85 -6.28 2.49
N LEU A 323 -11.28 -6.24 1.22
CA LEU A 323 -10.40 -6.05 0.08
C LEU A 323 -9.73 -4.67 0.08
N ILE A 324 -10.45 -3.60 0.43
CA ILE A 324 -9.85 -2.26 0.59
C ILE A 324 -8.75 -2.29 1.65
N ALA A 325 -9.03 -2.83 2.85
CA ALA A 325 -8.03 -2.92 3.91
C ALA A 325 -6.82 -3.78 3.49
N THR A 326 -7.04 -4.85 2.73
CA THR A 326 -5.96 -5.67 2.12
C THR A 326 -5.11 -4.84 1.17
N GLY A 327 -5.74 -4.10 0.27
CA GLY A 327 -5.03 -3.25 -0.69
C GLY A 327 -4.18 -2.18 0.00
N ILE A 328 -4.70 -1.54 1.04
CA ILE A 328 -3.97 -0.54 1.84
C ILE A 328 -2.77 -1.18 2.56
N LEU A 329 -2.97 -2.34 3.21
CA LEU A 329 -1.88 -3.08 3.85
C LEU A 329 -0.81 -3.46 2.84
N ALA A 330 -1.19 -4.04 1.69
CA ALA A 330 -0.27 -4.43 0.64
C ALA A 330 0.50 -3.24 0.07
N TRP A 331 -0.16 -2.11 -0.14
CA TRP A 331 0.48 -0.88 -0.59
C TRP A 331 1.57 -0.44 0.37
N LEU A 332 1.21 -0.16 1.63
CA LEU A 332 2.15 0.42 2.60
C LEU A 332 3.28 -0.53 2.95
N SER A 333 3.00 -1.83 3.11
CA SER A 333 4.02 -2.82 3.43
C SER A 333 4.99 -3.05 2.27
N THR A 334 4.49 -3.21 1.05
CA THR A 334 5.34 -3.41 -0.13
C THR A 334 6.20 -2.18 -0.40
N GLN A 335 5.64 -0.97 -0.27
CA GLN A 335 6.37 0.27 -0.47
C GLN A 335 7.50 0.42 0.55
N ALA A 336 7.26 0.12 1.84
CA ALA A 336 8.28 0.12 2.87
C ALA A 336 9.36 -0.95 2.62
N ILE A 337 8.95 -2.18 2.28
CA ILE A 337 9.88 -3.29 2.00
C ILE A 337 10.78 -2.96 0.80
N ILE A 338 10.22 -2.41 -0.28
CA ILE A 338 11.01 -2.05 -1.47
C ILE A 338 11.99 -0.92 -1.13
N ASN A 339 11.56 0.14 -0.43
CA ASN A 339 12.45 1.24 -0.07
C ASN A 339 13.59 0.77 0.83
N ILE A 340 13.27 0.13 1.95
CA ILE A 340 14.26 -0.38 2.92
C ILE A 340 15.17 -1.40 2.26
N GLY A 341 14.59 -2.37 1.53
CA GLY A 341 15.37 -3.42 0.86
C GLY A 341 16.31 -2.88 -0.20
N ALA A 342 15.93 -1.80 -0.91
CA ALA A 342 16.79 -1.13 -1.87
C ALA A 342 17.98 -0.43 -1.20
N MET A 343 17.74 0.23 -0.06
CA MET A 343 18.80 0.95 0.66
C MET A 343 19.84 0.00 1.29
N ILE A 344 19.40 -1.17 1.79
CA ILE A 344 20.32 -2.19 2.34
C ILE A 344 20.90 -3.13 1.26
N GLY A 345 20.67 -2.88 -0.01
CA GLY A 345 21.21 -3.66 -1.14
C GLY A 345 20.52 -5.00 -1.41
N LEU A 346 19.39 -5.31 -0.77
CA LEU A 346 18.62 -6.55 -1.02
C LEU A 346 17.71 -6.44 -2.25
N LEU A 347 17.37 -5.22 -2.69
CA LEU A 347 16.55 -4.97 -3.85
C LEU A 347 17.20 -3.88 -4.73
N PRO A 348 16.94 -3.86 -6.04
CA PRO A 348 17.46 -2.81 -6.90
C PRO A 348 16.87 -1.45 -6.53
N LEU A 349 17.69 -0.41 -6.59
CA LEU A 349 17.27 0.97 -6.31
C LEU A 349 16.09 1.39 -7.19
N LYS A 350 15.05 1.89 -6.54
CA LYS A 350 13.83 2.42 -7.15
C LYS A 350 13.45 3.70 -6.44
N GLY A 351 13.05 4.71 -7.18
CA GLY A 351 12.59 5.99 -6.63
C GLY A 351 11.23 5.89 -5.92
N ILE A 352 11.16 5.10 -4.85
CA ILE A 352 9.95 4.92 -4.04
C ILE A 352 10.19 5.53 -2.65
N THR A 353 9.28 6.38 -2.22
CA THR A 353 9.34 7.00 -0.90
C THR A 353 9.02 6.00 0.21
N LEU A 354 9.65 6.15 1.37
CA LEU A 354 9.29 5.41 2.59
C LEU A 354 8.02 6.03 3.20
N PRO A 355 6.93 5.27 3.37
CA PRO A 355 5.66 5.81 3.86
C PRO A 355 5.82 6.58 5.17
N PHE A 356 5.22 7.76 5.29
CA PHE A 356 5.24 8.69 6.44
C PHE A 356 6.58 9.36 6.71
N ILE A 357 7.71 8.79 6.32
CA ILE A 357 9.06 9.26 6.69
C ILE A 357 9.63 10.19 5.61
N SER A 358 9.54 9.77 4.33
CA SER A 358 10.14 10.52 3.22
C SER A 358 9.49 11.88 3.00
N TYR A 359 10.31 12.80 2.49
CA TYR A 359 9.80 14.01 1.85
C TYR A 359 9.04 13.62 0.59
N GLY A 360 7.73 13.91 0.57
CA GLY A 360 6.90 13.48 -0.55
C GLY A 360 5.51 14.09 -0.48
N GLY A 361 5.31 15.28 -1.09
CA GLY A 361 4.08 16.04 -1.00
C GLY A 361 2.81 15.22 -1.21
N THR A 362 2.57 14.74 -2.42
CA THR A 362 1.33 13.98 -2.72
C THR A 362 1.33 12.56 -2.20
N SER A 363 2.48 11.88 -2.13
CA SER A 363 2.57 10.53 -1.56
C SER A 363 2.06 10.52 -0.13
N LEU A 364 2.48 11.49 0.69
CA LEU A 364 2.03 11.63 2.07
C LEU A 364 0.52 11.84 2.16
N VAL A 365 -0.05 12.70 1.30
CA VAL A 365 -1.50 12.98 1.28
C VAL A 365 -2.30 11.72 0.94
N PHE A 366 -1.91 10.95 -0.07
CA PHE A 366 -2.62 9.73 -0.45
C PHE A 366 -2.44 8.60 0.57
N VAL A 367 -1.26 8.46 1.16
CA VAL A 367 -1.01 7.47 2.22
C VAL A 367 -1.86 7.78 3.45
N THR A 368 -1.95 9.04 3.86
CA THR A 368 -2.80 9.44 4.99
C THR A 368 -4.29 9.34 4.67
N ALA A 369 -4.71 9.60 3.43
CA ALA A 369 -6.08 9.35 2.97
C ALA A 369 -6.42 7.85 3.03
N ALA A 370 -5.51 6.98 2.58
CA ALA A 370 -5.67 5.52 2.66
C ALA A 370 -5.80 5.05 4.11
N LEU A 371 -5.00 5.60 5.03
CA LEU A 371 -5.16 5.33 6.46
C LEU A 371 -6.50 5.84 7.01
N GLY A 372 -6.98 6.99 6.56
CA GLY A 372 -8.31 7.51 6.90
C GLY A 372 -9.40 6.52 6.52
N LEU A 373 -9.27 5.87 5.36
CA LEU A 373 -10.20 4.84 4.91
C LEU A 373 -10.11 3.56 5.77
N ALA A 374 -8.89 3.09 6.09
CA ALA A 374 -8.68 1.96 7.00
C ALA A 374 -9.23 2.26 8.41
N PHE A 375 -9.01 3.47 8.93
CA PHE A 375 -9.57 3.94 10.19
C PHE A 375 -11.11 3.99 10.17
N ASN A 376 -11.72 4.40 9.07
CA ASN A 376 -13.17 4.35 8.90
C ASN A 376 -13.69 2.91 8.91
N ILE A 377 -13.04 2.00 8.19
CA ILE A 377 -13.38 0.57 8.18
C ILE A 377 -13.29 -0.02 9.59
N SER A 378 -12.28 0.37 10.38
CA SER A 378 -12.07 -0.13 11.73
C SER A 378 -13.22 0.17 12.71
N ARG A 379 -14.12 1.10 12.39
CA ARG A 379 -15.32 1.40 13.18
C ARG A 379 -16.39 0.31 13.11
N TYR A 380 -16.30 -0.58 12.13
CA TYR A 380 -17.30 -1.59 11.84
C TYR A 380 -16.68 -2.97 11.91
N THR A 381 -17.27 -3.87 12.70
CA THR A 381 -16.87 -5.28 12.73
C THR A 381 -18.03 -6.18 12.39
N SER A 382 -17.75 -7.31 11.76
CA SER A 382 -18.70 -8.39 11.59
C SER A 382 -18.54 -9.38 12.77
N TYR A 383 -19.65 -9.67 13.43
CA TYR A 383 -19.76 -10.79 14.39
C TYR A 383 -20.54 -11.96 13.77
N GLY A 384 -20.81 -11.91 12.47
CA GLY A 384 -21.43 -13.02 11.75
C GLY A 384 -20.43 -14.16 11.52
N PRO A 385 -20.91 -15.40 11.38
CA PRO A 385 -20.06 -16.52 10.97
C PRO A 385 -19.41 -16.16 9.64
N VAL A 386 -18.13 -16.47 9.52
CA VAL A 386 -17.43 -16.46 8.22
C VAL A 386 -18.30 -17.29 7.28
N ILE A 387 -18.71 -16.73 6.14
CA ILE A 387 -19.39 -17.50 5.11
C ILE A 387 -18.36 -18.52 4.63
N GLU A 388 -18.44 -19.73 5.14
CA GLU A 388 -17.74 -20.88 4.60
C GLU A 388 -18.30 -21.10 3.21
N LEU A 389 -17.46 -20.91 2.20
CA LEU A 389 -17.75 -21.39 0.84
C LEU A 389 -17.70 -22.91 0.95
N THR A 390 -18.86 -23.55 0.99
CA THR A 390 -18.94 -24.99 0.83
C THR A 390 -18.61 -25.28 -0.63
N ASP A 391 -17.48 -25.96 -0.87
CA ASP A 391 -17.27 -26.67 -2.12
C ASP A 391 -18.37 -27.73 -2.25
N GLU A 392 -18.85 -28.00 -3.45
CA GLU A 392 -19.93 -28.94 -3.76
C GLU A 392 -19.66 -30.40 -3.28
N GLU A 393 -18.52 -30.67 -2.66
CA GLU A 393 -18.12 -31.96 -2.07
C GLU A 393 -18.23 -32.06 -0.55
N GLY A 394 -18.88 -31.13 0.14
CA GLY A 394 -19.29 -31.31 1.55
C GLY A 394 -18.18 -31.46 2.58
N THR A 395 -16.96 -31.02 2.33
CA THR A 395 -15.87 -31.10 3.32
C THR A 395 -15.80 -29.82 4.15
N TYR A 396 -16.21 -29.94 5.41
CA TYR A 396 -16.14 -28.87 6.43
C TYR A 396 -14.70 -28.62 6.87
N TYR A 397 -14.14 -27.46 6.54
CA TYR A 397 -12.96 -26.90 7.21
C TYR A 397 -13.38 -25.91 8.29
N GLY A 398 -13.73 -26.43 9.45
CA GLY A 398 -14.02 -25.62 10.63
C GLY A 398 -12.75 -25.34 11.43
N ASN A 399 -12.56 -24.09 11.79
CA ASN A 399 -11.47 -23.66 12.66
C ASN A 399 -11.67 -24.24 14.07
N SER A 400 -10.71 -25.00 14.59
CA SER A 400 -10.80 -25.89 15.76
C SER A 400 -10.93 -25.20 17.13
N THR A 401 -11.15 -23.90 17.20
CA THR A 401 -11.19 -23.15 18.47
C THR A 401 -12.57 -23.02 19.11
N ASP A 402 -13.67 -23.39 18.44
CA ASP A 402 -15.03 -23.18 18.97
C ASP A 402 -15.75 -24.44 19.48
N ARG A 403 -15.05 -25.59 19.50
CA ARG A 403 -15.64 -26.87 20.00
C ARG A 403 -15.90 -26.91 21.51
N ARG A 404 -15.50 -25.92 22.30
CA ARG A 404 -15.67 -25.93 23.75
C ARG A 404 -16.96 -25.26 24.28
N ARG A 405 -17.70 -24.51 23.46
CA ARG A 405 -18.89 -23.77 23.94
C ARG A 405 -20.26 -24.42 23.68
N LEU A 406 -20.35 -25.50 22.92
CA LEU A 406 -21.63 -26.15 22.59
C LEU A 406 -21.95 -27.37 23.42
N ARG A 407 -21.19 -27.73 24.48
CA ARG A 407 -21.47 -28.86 25.35
C ARG A 407 -22.30 -28.53 26.62
N GLY A 408 -22.84 -27.31 26.74
CA GLY A 408 -23.47 -26.83 27.97
C GLY A 408 -24.97 -26.57 27.94
N ALA A 409 -25.73 -27.02 26.96
CA ALA A 409 -27.16 -26.71 26.87
C ALA A 409 -28.00 -27.88 26.37
N TYR A 410 -27.97 -29.00 27.10
CA TYR A 410 -29.03 -30.00 27.00
C TYR A 410 -29.32 -30.51 28.42
N HIS A 411 -30.30 -29.91 29.10
CA HIS A 411 -30.97 -30.49 30.25
C HIS A 411 -32.27 -31.16 29.76
N PRO A 412 -32.43 -32.48 29.90
CA PRO A 412 -33.74 -33.09 29.72
C PRO A 412 -34.58 -32.86 30.95
N THR A 413 -35.75 -32.28 30.79
CA THR A 413 -36.81 -32.24 31.81
C THR A 413 -37.34 -33.66 32.08
N PRO A 414 -37.47 -34.11 33.34
CA PRO A 414 -38.11 -35.39 33.66
C PRO A 414 -39.62 -35.26 33.53
N GLY A 415 -40.24 -36.19 32.79
CA GLY A 415 -41.68 -36.35 32.75
C GLY A 415 -42.21 -36.73 34.10
N GLY A 416 -43.22 -36.01 34.56
CA GLY A 416 -44.09 -36.34 35.68
C GLY A 416 -45.45 -36.81 35.18
N ARG A 417 -45.95 -37.80 35.84
CA ARG A 417 -47.17 -38.53 35.65
C ARG A 417 -48.42 -37.69 35.38
#